data_98ac1d99c99107b131f777e0cba2de38
#
_entry.id   98ac1d99c99107b131f777e0cba2de38
#
_cell.length_a   1.000
_cell.length_b   1.000
_cell.length_c   1.000
_cell.angle_alpha   90.00
_cell.angle_beta   90.00
_cell.angle_gamma   90.00
#
_symmetry.space_group_name_H-M   'P 1'
#
loop_
_entity.id
_entity.type
_entity.pdbx_description
1 polymer ?
#
loop_
_entity_poly.entity_id
_entity_poly.type
_entity_poly.pdbx_seq_one_letter_code
_entity_poly.pdbx_strand_id
1 'polypeptide(L)'
;MENQSLDRYPGDYDHFQEVYAAKKAQLEAAYRKQQQEISELNDFIARNKARVATRNMAMARKKKLDKMEVIELVKEKPKPEFNFKRGRTSGKLIFETKDLVIGYDEPLSRPLNISMERGEKIALVGANGIGKTTLLKSILGLVKPYSGEVELGDYQMIGYFEQESDPNNATTCIEEIWKEFPSWNQYEVRSALAKCGLTTKHIESQVRVLSGGEQAKVRLCKLVNRDTNIL
;
A
#
# COMPACT_ATOMS: atom_id res chain seq x y z
N MET A 1 -3.59 16.10 9.35
CA MET A 1 -3.63 17.33 8.56
C MET A 1 -4.46 17.09 7.32
N GLU A 2 -5.57 17.76 7.19
CA GLU A 2 -6.44 17.72 6.02
C GLU A 2 -6.69 19.16 5.56
N ASN A 3 -6.73 19.41 4.25
CA ASN A 3 -6.92 20.76 3.68
C ASN A 3 -6.01 21.84 4.29
N GLN A 4 -4.73 21.50 4.55
CA GLN A 4 -3.75 22.40 5.17
C GLN A 4 -4.14 22.89 6.58
N SER A 5 -5.12 22.27 7.22
CA SER A 5 -5.56 22.56 8.58
C SER A 5 -5.19 21.44 9.55
N LEU A 6 -5.07 21.80 10.85
CA LEU A 6 -4.82 20.89 11.94
C LEU A 6 -5.99 20.97 12.92
N ASP A 7 -6.81 19.94 12.94
CA ASP A 7 -7.91 19.82 13.90
C ASP A 7 -7.49 19.00 15.12
N ARG A 8 -7.86 19.48 16.31
CA ARG A 8 -7.67 18.76 17.57
C ARG A 8 -8.99 18.07 17.93
N TYR A 9 -8.90 16.77 18.22
CA TYR A 9 -10.01 15.97 18.74
C TYR A 9 -9.70 15.58 20.19
N PRO A 10 -10.50 16.01 21.18
CA PRO A 10 -10.35 15.57 22.55
C PRO A 10 -10.90 14.15 22.70
N GLY A 11 -10.30 13.33 23.59
CA GLY A 11 -10.71 11.96 23.84
C GLY A 11 -9.71 10.92 23.37
N ASP A 12 -10.15 9.66 23.36
CA ASP A 12 -9.40 8.51 22.89
C ASP A 12 -9.53 8.31 21.35
N TYR A 13 -8.88 7.27 20.85
CA TYR A 13 -8.89 6.97 19.41
C TYR A 13 -10.26 6.55 18.89
N ASP A 14 -11.05 5.83 19.68
CA ASP A 14 -12.38 5.36 19.28
C ASP A 14 -13.33 6.54 19.16
N HIS A 15 -13.34 7.43 20.15
CA HIS A 15 -14.09 8.69 20.08
C HIS A 15 -13.66 9.57 18.88
N PHE A 16 -12.37 9.66 18.60
CA PHE A 16 -11.90 10.34 17.39
C PHE A 16 -12.50 9.75 16.12
N GLN A 17 -12.54 8.41 15.99
CA GLN A 17 -13.10 7.77 14.79
C GLN A 17 -14.59 8.10 14.61
N GLU A 18 -15.37 8.06 15.68
CA GLU A 18 -16.81 8.40 15.64
C GLU A 18 -17.03 9.85 15.21
N VAL A 19 -16.36 10.80 15.87
CA VAL A 19 -16.48 12.23 15.56
C VAL A 19 -16.00 12.55 14.16
N TYR A 20 -14.90 11.93 13.73
CA TYR A 20 -14.35 12.11 12.39
C TYR A 20 -15.30 11.57 11.32
N ALA A 21 -15.88 10.38 11.52
CA ALA A 21 -16.86 9.80 10.59
C ALA A 21 -18.12 10.67 10.48
N ALA A 22 -18.61 11.20 11.60
CA ALA A 22 -19.78 12.09 11.63
C ALA A 22 -19.48 13.41 10.88
N LYS A 23 -18.34 14.06 11.14
CA LYS A 23 -17.93 15.28 10.44
C LYS A 23 -17.80 15.05 8.93
N LYS A 24 -17.19 13.92 8.53
CA LYS A 24 -17.03 13.55 7.12
C LYS A 24 -18.40 13.39 6.44
N ALA A 25 -19.33 12.67 7.07
CA ALA A 25 -20.66 12.49 6.54
C ALA A 25 -21.43 13.84 6.38
N GLN A 26 -21.28 14.75 7.35
CA GLN A 26 -21.85 16.09 7.27
C GLN A 26 -21.24 16.89 6.10
N LEU A 27 -19.92 16.85 5.93
CA LEU A 27 -19.24 17.55 4.84
C LEU A 27 -19.66 17.01 3.47
N GLU A 28 -19.78 15.70 3.33
CA GLU A 28 -20.26 15.06 2.09
C GLU A 28 -21.71 15.45 1.78
N ALA A 29 -22.59 15.49 2.80
CA ALA A 29 -23.97 15.93 2.63
C ALA A 29 -24.05 17.41 2.20
N ALA A 30 -23.27 18.28 2.84
CA ALA A 30 -23.17 19.68 2.48
C ALA A 30 -22.65 19.88 1.05
N TYR A 31 -21.62 19.13 0.65
CA TYR A 31 -21.09 19.12 -0.71
C TYR A 31 -22.16 18.72 -1.74
N ARG A 32 -22.87 17.60 -1.50
CA ARG A 32 -23.94 17.15 -2.42
C ARG A 32 -25.02 18.20 -2.59
N LYS A 33 -25.46 18.82 -1.49
CA LYS A 33 -26.46 19.89 -1.51
C LYS A 33 -25.97 21.11 -2.30
N GLN A 34 -24.70 21.51 -2.09
CA GLN A 34 -24.12 22.62 -2.82
C GLN A 34 -23.96 22.32 -4.31
N GLN A 35 -23.53 21.11 -4.69
CA GLN A 35 -23.42 20.71 -6.10
C GLN A 35 -24.79 20.71 -6.81
N GLN A 36 -25.86 20.30 -6.11
CA GLN A 36 -27.22 20.39 -6.63
C GLN A 36 -27.62 21.86 -6.84
N GLU A 37 -27.37 22.74 -5.88
CA GLU A 37 -27.67 24.18 -6.00
C GLU A 37 -26.87 24.81 -7.17
N ILE A 38 -25.59 24.46 -7.32
CA ILE A 38 -24.76 24.91 -8.44
C ILE A 38 -25.34 24.45 -9.78
N SER A 39 -25.77 23.19 -9.87
CA SER A 39 -26.40 22.66 -11.08
C SER A 39 -27.69 23.38 -11.42
N GLU A 40 -28.60 23.59 -10.45
CA GLU A 40 -29.86 24.33 -10.64
C GLU A 40 -29.63 25.78 -11.07
N LEU A 41 -28.63 26.46 -10.47
CA LEU A 41 -28.27 27.83 -10.87
C LEU A 41 -27.72 27.86 -12.30
N ASN A 42 -26.84 26.94 -12.68
CA ASN A 42 -26.30 26.84 -14.02
C ASN A 42 -27.40 26.57 -15.06
N ASP A 43 -28.30 25.65 -14.79
CA ASP A 43 -29.42 25.33 -15.67
C ASP A 43 -30.35 26.53 -15.87
N PHE A 44 -30.66 27.25 -14.78
CA PHE A 44 -31.45 28.47 -14.87
C PHE A 44 -30.75 29.54 -15.72
N ILE A 45 -29.46 29.78 -15.49
CA ILE A 45 -28.67 30.76 -16.24
C ILE A 45 -28.64 30.38 -17.74
N ALA A 46 -28.40 29.08 -18.05
CA ALA A 46 -28.35 28.61 -19.44
C ALA A 46 -29.67 28.87 -20.17
N ARG A 47 -30.82 28.57 -19.56
CA ARG A 47 -32.15 28.74 -20.16
C ARG A 47 -32.59 30.21 -20.31
N ASN A 48 -32.13 31.11 -19.45
CA ASN A 48 -32.65 32.47 -19.35
C ASN A 48 -31.68 33.55 -19.78
N LYS A 49 -30.42 33.26 -20.04
CA LYS A 49 -29.36 34.22 -20.43
C LYS A 49 -29.68 34.98 -21.73
N ALA A 50 -30.31 34.31 -22.69
CA ALA A 50 -30.60 34.85 -24.01
C ALA A 50 -31.93 35.65 -24.08
N ARG A 51 -32.82 35.49 -23.07
CA ARG A 51 -34.15 36.15 -23.08
C ARG A 51 -34.08 37.50 -22.43
N VAL A 52 -34.51 38.54 -23.14
CA VAL A 52 -34.51 39.95 -22.66
C VAL A 52 -35.24 40.10 -21.31
N ALA A 53 -36.41 39.52 -21.16
CA ALA A 53 -37.23 39.64 -19.95
C ALA A 53 -36.63 38.98 -18.68
N THR A 54 -35.80 37.92 -18.85
CA THR A 54 -35.23 37.15 -17.74
C THR A 54 -33.72 37.30 -17.58
N ARG A 55 -33.09 38.06 -18.46
CA ARG A 55 -31.64 38.28 -18.47
C ARG A 55 -31.09 38.84 -17.15
N ASN A 56 -31.78 39.83 -16.57
CA ASN A 56 -31.35 40.41 -15.30
C ASN A 56 -31.41 39.42 -14.15
N MET A 57 -32.40 38.53 -14.12
CA MET A 57 -32.52 37.46 -13.12
C MET A 57 -31.42 36.41 -13.31
N ALA A 58 -31.09 36.05 -14.57
CA ALA A 58 -30.00 35.12 -14.87
C ALA A 58 -28.63 35.73 -14.45
N MET A 59 -28.42 37.01 -14.68
CA MET A 59 -27.18 37.73 -14.27
C MET A 59 -27.06 37.80 -12.74
N ALA A 60 -28.17 38.04 -12.00
CA ALA A 60 -28.17 38.06 -10.55
C ALA A 60 -27.77 36.67 -9.98
N ARG A 61 -28.34 35.60 -10.56
CA ARG A 61 -27.98 34.23 -10.17
C ARG A 61 -26.54 33.86 -10.53
N LYS A 62 -26.03 34.33 -11.68
CA LYS A 62 -24.63 34.16 -12.02
C LYS A 62 -23.73 34.84 -10.98
N LYS A 63 -24.05 36.09 -10.58
CA LYS A 63 -23.29 36.78 -9.55
C LYS A 63 -23.32 36.08 -8.18
N LYS A 64 -24.44 35.35 -7.84
CA LYS A 64 -24.50 34.50 -6.67
C LYS A 64 -23.55 33.31 -6.80
N LEU A 65 -23.56 32.64 -7.96
CA LEU A 65 -22.67 31.50 -8.25
C LEU A 65 -21.19 31.89 -8.18
N ASP A 66 -20.82 33.05 -8.80
CA ASP A 66 -19.45 33.57 -8.83
C ASP A 66 -18.91 33.94 -7.43
N LYS A 67 -19.81 34.20 -6.45
CA LYS A 67 -19.47 34.51 -5.06
C LYS A 67 -19.52 33.30 -4.12
N MET A 68 -19.96 32.15 -4.61
CA MET A 68 -20.12 30.96 -3.78
C MET A 68 -18.77 30.32 -3.51
N GLU A 69 -18.41 30.15 -2.25
CA GLU A 69 -17.27 29.36 -1.85
C GLU A 69 -17.57 27.88 -2.10
N VAL A 70 -16.83 27.27 -3.01
CA VAL A 70 -17.05 25.87 -3.38
C VAL A 70 -16.40 24.97 -2.32
N ILE A 71 -17.19 24.06 -1.76
CA ILE A 71 -16.70 23.04 -0.81
C ILE A 71 -15.84 22.06 -1.60
N GLU A 72 -14.59 21.90 -1.20
CA GLU A 72 -13.68 20.89 -1.76
C GLU A 72 -13.67 19.66 -0.87
N LEU A 73 -14.05 18.51 -1.42
CA LEU A 73 -13.86 17.24 -0.74
C LEU A 73 -12.42 16.75 -0.92
N VAL A 74 -11.82 16.32 0.19
CA VAL A 74 -10.54 15.61 0.13
C VAL A 74 -10.73 14.33 -0.68
N LYS A 75 -10.00 14.21 -1.78
CA LYS A 75 -9.99 12.96 -2.56
C LYS A 75 -9.47 11.84 -1.69
N GLU A 76 -10.30 10.84 -1.43
CA GLU A 76 -9.85 9.64 -0.73
C GLU A 76 -8.69 9.01 -1.50
N LYS A 77 -7.63 8.67 -0.76
CA LYS A 77 -6.56 7.87 -1.33
C LYS A 77 -7.12 6.49 -1.68
N PRO A 78 -6.77 5.94 -2.84
CA PRO A 78 -7.24 4.60 -3.21
C PRO A 78 -6.85 3.60 -2.11
N LYS A 79 -7.82 2.81 -1.65
CA LYS A 79 -7.56 1.74 -0.68
C LYS A 79 -6.78 0.65 -1.39
N PRO A 80 -5.63 0.23 -0.86
CA PRO A 80 -4.85 -0.83 -1.48
C PRO A 80 -5.58 -2.17 -1.38
N GLU A 81 -5.53 -2.95 -2.46
CA GLU A 81 -6.03 -4.32 -2.51
C GLU A 81 -4.86 -5.27 -2.73
N PHE A 82 -4.71 -6.25 -1.84
CA PHE A 82 -3.63 -7.23 -1.89
C PHE A 82 -4.21 -8.64 -2.05
N ASN A 83 -4.23 -9.12 -3.27
CA ASN A 83 -4.66 -10.47 -3.63
C ASN A 83 -3.45 -11.30 -4.01
N PHE A 84 -2.96 -12.14 -3.09
CA PHE A 84 -1.82 -13.01 -3.33
C PHE A 84 -2.13 -14.09 -4.35
N LYS A 85 -1.27 -14.23 -5.35
CA LYS A 85 -1.35 -15.35 -6.30
C LYS A 85 -0.91 -16.64 -5.61
N ARG A 86 -1.72 -17.66 -5.77
CA ARG A 86 -1.43 -18.97 -5.21
C ARG A 86 -0.58 -19.78 -6.19
N GLY A 87 0.64 -20.10 -5.81
CA GLY A 87 1.51 -21.00 -6.54
C GLY A 87 1.12 -22.47 -6.41
N ARG A 88 1.91 -23.35 -7.02
CA ARG A 88 1.80 -24.81 -6.88
C ARG A 88 1.85 -25.20 -5.41
N THR A 89 1.10 -26.24 -5.02
CA THR A 89 1.15 -26.79 -3.66
C THR A 89 2.55 -27.31 -3.34
N SER A 90 3.15 -26.86 -2.23
CA SER A 90 4.43 -27.36 -1.71
C SER A 90 4.36 -28.79 -1.21
N GLY A 91 5.50 -29.42 -0.99
CA GLY A 91 5.63 -30.67 -0.25
C GLY A 91 5.03 -30.57 1.17
N LYS A 92 5.01 -31.68 1.92
CA LYS A 92 4.57 -31.68 3.32
C LYS A 92 5.55 -30.92 4.21
N LEU A 93 6.84 -31.23 4.07
CA LEU A 93 7.91 -30.51 4.77
C LEU A 93 8.18 -29.20 4.06
N ILE A 94 8.27 -28.10 4.82
CA ILE A 94 8.71 -26.81 4.34
C ILE A 94 10.20 -26.64 4.56
N PHE A 95 10.66 -26.77 5.79
CA PHE A 95 12.08 -26.85 6.11
C PHE A 95 12.32 -27.63 7.39
N GLU A 96 13.53 -28.17 7.53
CA GLU A 96 14.06 -28.74 8.75
C GLU A 96 15.48 -28.23 8.96
N THR A 97 15.85 -27.93 10.21
CA THR A 97 17.21 -27.53 10.56
C THR A 97 17.85 -28.59 11.44
N LYS A 98 19.13 -28.88 11.18
CA LYS A 98 19.93 -29.85 11.94
C LYS A 98 21.12 -29.13 12.55
N ASP A 99 21.10 -28.98 13.87
CA ASP A 99 22.11 -28.28 14.67
C ASP A 99 22.50 -26.91 14.08
N LEU A 100 21.50 -26.19 13.56
CA LEU A 100 21.71 -24.90 12.90
C LEU A 100 22.20 -23.86 13.88
N VAL A 101 23.37 -23.31 13.65
CA VAL A 101 23.91 -22.14 14.34
C VAL A 101 23.95 -20.99 13.37
N ILE A 102 23.26 -19.90 13.70
CA ILE A 102 23.28 -18.67 12.91
C ILE A 102 24.40 -17.74 13.40
N GLY A 103 24.97 -16.96 12.50
CA GLY A 103 26.01 -16.00 12.82
C GLY A 103 26.69 -15.48 11.57
N TYR A 104 27.62 -14.57 11.76
CA TYR A 104 28.51 -14.07 10.72
C TYR A 104 29.95 -14.47 11.07
N ASP A 105 30.70 -13.59 11.71
CA ASP A 105 32.05 -13.88 12.19
C ASP A 105 32.04 -14.64 13.53
N GLU A 106 30.95 -14.45 14.30
CA GLU A 106 30.72 -15.12 15.57
C GLU A 106 29.33 -15.77 15.62
N PRO A 107 29.17 -16.86 16.41
CA PRO A 107 27.86 -17.50 16.56
C PRO A 107 26.89 -16.62 17.34
N LEU A 108 25.69 -16.40 16.81
CA LEU A 108 24.60 -15.63 17.43
C LEU A 108 23.59 -16.53 18.15
N SER A 109 23.60 -17.82 17.92
CA SER A 109 22.66 -18.76 18.54
C SER A 109 23.35 -19.99 19.07
N ARG A 110 22.64 -20.74 19.93
CA ARG A 110 22.93 -22.15 20.20
C ARG A 110 22.42 -22.98 19.02
N PRO A 111 22.81 -24.29 18.91
CA PRO A 111 22.27 -25.18 17.89
C PRO A 111 20.73 -25.20 17.93
N LEU A 112 20.10 -25.00 16.77
CA LEU A 112 18.65 -24.95 16.60
C LEU A 112 18.21 -26.15 15.75
N ASN A 113 17.24 -26.89 16.26
CA ASN A 113 16.57 -27.99 15.56
C ASN A 113 15.08 -27.64 15.48
N ILE A 114 14.67 -27.06 14.37
CA ILE A 114 13.30 -26.62 14.11
C ILE A 114 12.84 -27.18 12.76
N SER A 115 11.57 -27.52 12.68
CA SER A 115 10.94 -27.92 11.43
C SER A 115 9.64 -27.17 11.24
N MET A 116 9.21 -27.04 9.99
CA MET A 116 7.94 -26.45 9.60
C MET A 116 7.26 -27.34 8.58
N GLU A 117 6.00 -27.66 8.82
CA GLU A 117 5.15 -28.37 7.86
C GLU A 117 4.21 -27.41 7.11
N ARG A 118 3.70 -27.87 5.98
CA ARG A 118 2.75 -27.10 5.16
C ARG A 118 1.48 -26.76 5.95
N GLY A 119 1.09 -25.50 5.91
CA GLY A 119 -0.10 -24.98 6.59
C GLY A 119 0.19 -24.42 7.98
N GLU A 120 1.37 -24.61 8.52
CA GLU A 120 1.78 -24.00 9.77
C GLU A 120 2.07 -22.51 9.60
N LYS A 121 1.94 -21.79 10.71
CA LYS A 121 2.28 -20.38 10.83
C LYS A 121 3.21 -20.21 12.01
N ILE A 122 4.43 -19.75 11.75
CA ILE A 122 5.45 -19.57 12.78
C ILE A 122 5.67 -18.07 13.00
N ALA A 123 5.65 -17.64 14.25
CA ALA A 123 6.01 -16.28 14.64
C ALA A 123 7.32 -16.29 15.44
N LEU A 124 8.33 -15.54 14.94
CA LEU A 124 9.59 -15.32 15.65
C LEU A 124 9.47 -14.08 16.53
N VAL A 125 9.48 -14.28 17.85
CA VAL A 125 9.35 -13.22 18.84
C VAL A 125 10.66 -13.05 19.61
N GLY A 126 11.04 -11.84 19.94
CA GLY A 126 12.24 -11.52 20.71
C GLY A 126 12.72 -10.09 20.51
N ALA A 127 13.67 -9.65 21.33
CA ALA A 127 14.26 -8.33 21.29
C ALA A 127 14.92 -8.00 19.92
N ASN A 128 15.09 -6.73 19.63
CA ASN A 128 15.80 -6.31 18.44
C ASN A 128 17.29 -6.71 18.53
N GLY A 129 17.88 -7.11 17.41
CA GLY A 129 19.29 -7.51 17.34
C GLY A 129 19.60 -8.96 17.73
N ILE A 130 18.63 -9.76 18.22
CA ILE A 130 18.85 -11.15 18.66
C ILE A 130 19.10 -12.15 17.52
N GLY A 131 19.06 -11.71 16.26
CA GLY A 131 19.33 -12.59 15.11
C GLY A 131 18.09 -13.14 14.39
N LYS A 132 16.86 -12.65 14.66
CA LYS A 132 15.62 -13.13 13.98
C LYS A 132 15.71 -13.05 12.45
N THR A 133 16.16 -11.92 11.93
CA THR A 133 16.33 -11.71 10.48
C THR A 133 17.44 -12.59 9.92
N THR A 134 18.53 -12.79 10.67
CA THR A 134 19.62 -13.68 10.30
C THR A 134 19.16 -15.12 10.19
N LEU A 135 18.33 -15.59 11.17
CA LEU A 135 17.74 -16.92 11.13
C LEU A 135 16.88 -17.12 9.88
N LEU A 136 15.96 -16.18 9.59
CA LEU A 136 15.14 -16.24 8.37
C LEU A 136 16.00 -16.27 7.10
N LYS A 137 17.00 -15.38 7.00
CA LYS A 137 17.91 -15.35 5.86
C LYS A 137 18.75 -16.63 5.73
N SER A 138 19.14 -17.25 6.85
CA SER A 138 19.85 -18.53 6.82
C SER A 138 18.95 -19.68 6.35
N ILE A 139 17.70 -19.74 6.81
CA ILE A 139 16.70 -20.71 6.33
C ILE A 139 16.42 -20.53 4.83
N LEU A 140 16.36 -19.29 4.36
CA LEU A 140 16.17 -18.95 2.93
C LEU A 140 17.42 -19.17 2.07
N GLY A 141 18.55 -19.52 2.67
CA GLY A 141 19.83 -19.66 1.95
C GLY A 141 20.46 -18.34 1.49
N LEU A 142 19.94 -17.20 1.96
CA LEU A 142 20.46 -15.86 1.64
C LEU A 142 21.71 -15.51 2.45
N VAL A 143 21.88 -16.12 3.60
CA VAL A 143 23.07 -16.01 4.47
C VAL A 143 23.53 -17.42 4.81
N LYS A 144 24.82 -17.68 4.65
CA LYS A 144 25.38 -18.99 5.03
C LYS A 144 25.31 -19.16 6.54
N PRO A 145 24.79 -20.29 7.03
CA PRO A 145 24.86 -20.61 8.47
C PRO A 145 26.29 -20.63 8.99
N TYR A 146 26.49 -20.32 10.26
CA TYR A 146 27.78 -20.46 10.94
C TYR A 146 28.16 -21.94 11.03
N SER A 147 27.21 -22.80 11.41
CA SER A 147 27.33 -24.27 11.35
C SER A 147 25.95 -24.91 11.27
N GLY A 148 25.91 -26.24 11.06
CA GLY A 148 24.68 -27.00 10.88
C GLY A 148 24.11 -26.88 9.46
N GLU A 149 22.94 -27.46 9.26
CA GLU A 149 22.33 -27.62 7.93
C GLU A 149 20.87 -27.18 7.96
N VAL A 150 20.39 -26.70 6.79
CA VAL A 150 18.98 -26.43 6.52
C VAL A 150 18.56 -27.28 5.34
N GLU A 151 17.60 -28.14 5.55
CA GLU A 151 16.97 -28.96 4.53
C GLU A 151 15.64 -28.30 4.12
N LEU A 152 15.51 -27.96 2.86
CA LEU A 152 14.30 -27.38 2.29
C LEU A 152 13.44 -28.48 1.67
N GLY A 153 12.14 -28.40 1.85
CA GLY A 153 11.21 -29.33 1.21
C GLY A 153 11.02 -29.07 -0.28
N ASP A 154 10.22 -29.92 -0.93
CA ASP A 154 10.00 -29.87 -2.38
C ASP A 154 9.02 -28.79 -2.80
N TYR A 155 9.18 -28.32 -4.05
CA TYR A 155 8.26 -27.41 -4.74
C TYR A 155 7.97 -26.11 -4.02
N GLN A 156 8.97 -25.53 -3.38
CA GLN A 156 8.83 -24.27 -2.67
C GLN A 156 8.87 -23.08 -3.63
N MET A 157 7.91 -22.19 -3.45
CA MET A 157 7.81 -20.90 -4.13
C MET A 157 7.72 -19.84 -3.04
N ILE A 158 8.89 -19.39 -2.58
CA ILE A 158 9.02 -18.55 -1.38
C ILE A 158 8.81 -17.09 -1.75
N GLY A 159 7.87 -16.45 -1.05
CA GLY A 159 7.68 -15.01 -1.05
C GLY A 159 8.33 -14.39 0.18
N TYR A 160 9.45 -13.72 0.00
CA TYR A 160 10.15 -13.01 1.07
C TYR A 160 9.88 -11.51 1.00
N PHE A 161 9.31 -10.96 2.07
CA PHE A 161 9.09 -9.53 2.21
C PHE A 161 10.24 -8.91 3.01
N GLU A 162 11.14 -8.26 2.30
CA GLU A 162 12.26 -7.57 2.94
C GLU A 162 11.81 -6.34 3.72
N GLN A 163 12.46 -6.09 4.84
CA GLN A 163 12.15 -4.97 5.72
C GLN A 163 12.63 -3.64 5.14
N GLU A 164 13.76 -3.62 4.43
CA GLU A 164 14.38 -2.42 3.89
C GLU A 164 14.49 -2.51 2.35
N SER A 165 14.42 -1.35 1.70
CA SER A 165 14.76 -1.18 0.28
C SER A 165 16.19 -0.66 0.18
N ASP A 166 16.86 -0.93 -0.94
CA ASP A 166 18.12 -0.26 -1.26
C ASP A 166 17.88 1.27 -1.33
N PRO A 167 18.50 2.06 -0.44
CA PRO A 167 18.33 3.51 -0.40
C PRO A 167 18.83 4.21 -1.69
N ASN A 168 19.69 3.54 -2.45
CA ASN A 168 20.26 4.05 -3.69
C ASN A 168 19.49 3.63 -4.95
N ASN A 169 18.35 2.94 -4.80
CA ASN A 169 17.58 2.48 -5.94
C ASN A 169 17.02 3.65 -6.76
N ALA A 170 17.70 3.98 -7.85
CA ALA A 170 17.35 5.06 -8.77
C ALA A 170 16.35 4.66 -9.87
N THR A 171 15.91 3.39 -9.90
CA THR A 171 14.92 2.93 -10.88
C THR A 171 13.55 3.47 -10.57
N THR A 172 12.73 3.70 -11.60
CA THR A 172 11.33 4.03 -11.42
C THR A 172 10.53 2.84 -10.89
N CYS A 173 9.36 3.10 -10.29
CA CYS A 173 8.50 1.99 -9.85
C CYS A 173 8.08 1.07 -10.99
N ILE A 174 7.91 1.63 -12.20
CA ILE A 174 7.58 0.86 -13.40
C ILE A 174 8.73 -0.10 -13.75
N GLU A 175 9.94 0.42 -13.86
CA GLU A 175 11.13 -0.39 -14.18
C GLU A 175 11.37 -1.46 -13.11
N GLU A 176 11.11 -1.13 -11.86
CA GLU A 176 11.29 -2.04 -10.73
C GLU A 176 10.32 -3.24 -10.78
N ILE A 177 9.09 -3.03 -11.27
CA ILE A 177 8.14 -4.12 -11.52
C ILE A 177 8.50 -4.87 -12.81
N TRP A 178 8.95 -4.19 -13.86
CA TRP A 178 9.36 -4.86 -15.11
C TRP A 178 10.58 -5.76 -14.94
N LYS A 179 11.52 -5.44 -14.06
CA LYS A 179 12.63 -6.35 -13.71
C LYS A 179 12.12 -7.71 -13.24
N GLU A 180 11.02 -7.70 -12.50
CA GLU A 180 10.41 -8.90 -11.93
C GLU A 180 9.48 -9.60 -12.92
N PHE A 181 8.73 -8.82 -13.71
CA PHE A 181 7.70 -9.28 -14.65
C PHE A 181 7.96 -8.73 -16.07
N PRO A 182 9.02 -9.17 -16.75
CA PRO A 182 9.41 -8.62 -18.04
C PRO A 182 8.40 -8.86 -19.17
N SER A 183 7.52 -9.86 -19.01
CA SER A 183 6.44 -10.16 -19.97
C SER A 183 5.24 -9.23 -19.88
N TRP A 184 5.13 -8.43 -18.82
CA TRP A 184 3.98 -7.55 -18.64
C TRP A 184 4.06 -6.32 -19.54
N ASN A 185 2.92 -5.90 -20.08
CA ASN A 185 2.83 -4.62 -20.77
C ASN A 185 2.71 -3.45 -19.79
N GLN A 186 2.86 -2.24 -20.29
CA GLN A 186 2.84 -1.02 -19.46
C GLN A 186 1.53 -0.83 -18.68
N TYR A 187 0.40 -1.23 -19.26
CA TYR A 187 -0.90 -1.13 -18.61
C TYR A 187 -0.99 -2.08 -17.41
N GLU A 188 -0.52 -3.31 -17.55
CA GLU A 188 -0.50 -4.32 -16.47
C GLU A 188 0.36 -3.85 -15.30
N VAL A 189 1.56 -3.32 -15.57
CA VAL A 189 2.46 -2.78 -14.56
C VAL A 189 1.80 -1.61 -13.81
N ARG A 190 1.24 -0.63 -14.53
CA ARG A 190 0.56 0.52 -13.92
C ARG A 190 -0.66 0.09 -13.12
N SER A 191 -1.46 -0.85 -13.63
CA SER A 191 -2.63 -1.38 -12.94
C SER A 191 -2.27 -2.09 -11.64
N ALA A 192 -1.23 -2.92 -11.64
CA ALA A 192 -0.75 -3.61 -10.45
C ALA A 192 -0.28 -2.62 -9.36
N LEU A 193 0.52 -1.61 -9.73
CA LEU A 193 0.97 -0.57 -8.81
C LEU A 193 -0.20 0.28 -8.26
N ALA A 194 -1.18 0.62 -9.11
CA ALA A 194 -2.37 1.36 -8.70
C ALA A 194 -3.25 0.56 -7.72
N LYS A 195 -3.44 -0.75 -7.95
CA LYS A 195 -4.13 -1.67 -7.01
C LYS A 195 -3.45 -1.70 -5.64
N CYS A 196 -2.13 -1.58 -5.59
CA CYS A 196 -1.38 -1.46 -4.33
C CYS A 196 -1.51 -0.07 -3.68
N GLY A 197 -2.32 0.83 -4.23
CA GLY A 197 -2.59 2.16 -3.67
C GLY A 197 -1.50 3.20 -3.94
N LEU A 198 -0.77 3.07 -5.06
CA LEU A 198 0.14 4.08 -5.56
C LEU A 198 -0.57 5.00 -6.56
N THR A 199 -0.34 6.30 -6.43
CA THR A 199 -0.87 7.30 -7.38
C THR A 199 -0.01 7.34 -8.64
N THR A 200 -0.53 7.92 -9.72
CA THR A 200 0.22 8.08 -10.99
C THR A 200 1.58 8.75 -10.76
N LYS A 201 1.62 9.79 -9.91
CA LYS A 201 2.87 10.49 -9.56
C LYS A 201 3.89 9.54 -8.91
N HIS A 202 3.46 8.67 -8.00
CA HIS A 202 4.34 7.70 -7.33
C HIS A 202 4.83 6.63 -8.33
N ILE A 203 3.95 6.18 -9.23
CA ILE A 203 4.26 5.15 -10.23
C ILE A 203 5.39 5.60 -11.17
N GLU A 204 5.44 6.88 -11.52
CA GLU A 204 6.45 7.48 -12.39
C GLU A 204 7.71 7.94 -11.65
N SER A 205 7.66 7.99 -10.32
CA SER A 205 8.79 8.41 -9.49
C SER A 205 9.83 7.30 -9.32
N GLN A 206 11.06 7.70 -9.03
CA GLN A 206 12.11 6.77 -8.61
C GLN A 206 11.80 6.18 -7.23
N VAL A 207 12.12 4.91 -7.01
CA VAL A 207 11.83 4.21 -5.75
C VAL A 207 12.47 4.91 -4.55
N ARG A 208 13.70 5.42 -4.69
CA ARG A 208 14.41 6.13 -3.60
C ARG A 208 13.74 7.42 -3.13
N VAL A 209 12.91 8.06 -3.98
CA VAL A 209 12.23 9.33 -3.66
C VAL A 209 10.92 9.11 -2.92
N LEU A 210 10.41 7.87 -2.91
CA LEU A 210 9.16 7.51 -2.24
C LEU A 210 9.34 7.47 -0.72
N SER A 211 8.27 7.76 0.00
CA SER A 211 8.22 7.49 1.45
C SER A 211 8.36 5.99 1.75
N GLY A 212 8.83 5.63 2.95
CA GLY A 212 9.01 4.23 3.34
C GLY A 212 7.74 3.38 3.16
N GLY A 213 6.55 3.95 3.43
CA GLY A 213 5.27 3.27 3.19
C GLY A 213 4.96 3.05 1.71
N GLU A 214 5.33 3.96 0.83
CA GLU A 214 5.18 3.81 -0.62
C GLU A 214 6.18 2.81 -1.20
N GLN A 215 7.42 2.84 -0.72
CA GLN A 215 8.41 1.81 -1.05
C GLN A 215 7.95 0.41 -0.63
N ALA A 216 7.35 0.28 0.56
CA ALA A 216 6.76 -0.97 1.03
C ALA A 216 5.63 -1.46 0.10
N LYS A 217 4.80 -0.55 -0.44
CA LYS A 217 3.76 -0.90 -1.42
C LYS A 217 4.34 -1.41 -2.75
N VAL A 218 5.47 -0.87 -3.22
CA VAL A 218 6.17 -1.37 -4.43
C VAL A 218 6.68 -2.79 -4.18
N ARG A 219 7.33 -3.05 -3.03
CA ARG A 219 7.78 -4.40 -2.65
C ARG A 219 6.62 -5.38 -2.52
N LEU A 220 5.53 -4.94 -1.87
CA LEU A 220 4.33 -5.76 -1.73
C LEU A 220 3.67 -6.03 -3.08
N CYS A 221 3.69 -5.07 -4.01
CA CYS A 221 3.22 -5.27 -5.38
C CYS A 221 3.97 -6.41 -6.08
N LYS A 222 5.29 -6.51 -5.92
CA LYS A 222 6.07 -7.64 -6.42
C LYS A 222 5.60 -8.95 -5.79
N LEU A 223 5.51 -8.97 -4.47
CA LEU A 223 5.19 -10.17 -3.70
C LEU A 223 3.79 -10.72 -4.03
N VAL A 224 2.75 -9.87 -4.10
CA VAL A 224 1.38 -10.33 -4.37
C VAL A 224 1.18 -10.84 -5.79
N ASN A 225 2.03 -10.41 -6.73
CA ASN A 225 1.96 -10.82 -8.13
C ASN A 225 2.87 -12.01 -8.46
N ARG A 226 3.77 -12.41 -7.56
CA ARG A 226 4.51 -13.67 -7.67
C ARG A 226 3.61 -14.85 -7.34
N ASP A 227 3.84 -15.97 -8.04
CA ASP A 227 3.27 -17.24 -7.64
C ASP A 227 4.02 -17.73 -6.39
N THR A 228 3.35 -17.68 -5.23
CA THR A 228 3.95 -18.08 -3.95
C THR A 228 3.11 -19.12 -3.24
N ASN A 229 3.75 -20.04 -2.52
CA ASN A 229 3.09 -21.02 -1.66
C ASN A 229 3.60 -20.96 -0.20
N ILE A 230 4.62 -20.16 0.05
CA ILE A 230 5.16 -19.83 1.37
C ILE A 230 5.36 -18.32 1.44
N LEU A 231 4.91 -17.70 2.52
CA LEU A 231 5.06 -16.25 2.77
C LEU A 231 5.74 -16.04 4.13
#